data_28bcf3cd98114006a3d028afe9a737e7
#
_entry.id   28bcf3cd98114006a3d028afe9a737e7
#
_cell.length_a   1.000
_cell.length_b   1.000
_cell.length_c   1.000
_cell.angle_alpha   90.00
_cell.angle_beta   90.00
_cell.angle_gamma   90.00
#
_symmetry.space_group_name_H-M   'P 1'
#
loop_
_entity.id
_entity.type
_entity.pdbx_description
1 polymer ?
#
loop_
_entity_poly.entity_id
_entity_poly.type
_entity_poly.pdbx_seq_one_letter_code
_entity_poly.pdbx_strand_id
1 'polypeptide(L)'
;MPLGVQTGIISVDQLSVKADPPAANASTDLSGLHVCTIIARNYLAHAKVLWSSFAEFNPGVTMTTLVVDGRPDDRELAHLGRVVIPEELGIDAAVLTSMKTIYNVMELSTALKPFLLQHLVREGYLSVSYFDPDIRFFGPVTQVLADAIQSDIVLTPHCLQAVPRDGRNLNEQSIMAAGMYNLGFIAVGSGAFSFLSWWHERLI
;
A
#
# COMPACT_ATOMS: atom_id res chain seq x y z
N MET A 1 41.19 -29.41 -22.88
CA MET A 1 39.80 -29.24 -23.38
C MET A 1 39.16 -28.18 -22.55
N PRO A 2 38.83 -26.98 -23.08
CA PRO A 2 38.13 -25.95 -22.31
C PRO A 2 36.61 -26.21 -22.37
N LEU A 3 35.97 -26.20 -21.19
CA LEU A 3 34.53 -26.27 -21.03
C LEU A 3 33.93 -24.96 -21.54
N GLY A 4 33.16 -25.05 -22.63
CA GLY A 4 32.40 -23.94 -23.16
C GLY A 4 31.21 -23.59 -22.27
N VAL A 5 31.25 -22.40 -21.67
CA VAL A 5 30.05 -21.79 -21.03
C VAL A 5 29.16 -21.22 -22.13
N GLN A 6 28.04 -21.85 -22.40
CA GLN A 6 26.97 -21.25 -23.23
C GLN A 6 26.26 -20.19 -22.39
N THR A 7 26.55 -18.93 -22.66
CA THR A 7 25.73 -17.80 -22.20
C THR A 7 24.51 -17.69 -23.11
N GLY A 8 23.38 -18.25 -22.65
CA GLY A 8 22.10 -18.03 -23.29
C GLY A 8 21.66 -16.59 -23.05
N ILE A 9 21.77 -15.73 -24.06
CA ILE A 9 21.17 -14.39 -24.05
C ILE A 9 19.68 -14.60 -24.34
N ILE A 10 18.83 -14.44 -23.31
CA ILE A 10 17.37 -14.41 -23.50
C ILE A 10 17.06 -13.07 -24.16
N SER A 11 16.52 -13.11 -25.39
CA SER A 11 16.04 -11.93 -26.12
C SER A 11 14.88 -11.28 -25.36
N VAL A 12 14.91 -9.95 -25.20
CA VAL A 12 13.88 -9.13 -24.52
C VAL A 12 12.50 -9.28 -25.18
N ASP A 13 12.44 -9.71 -26.44
CA ASP A 13 11.19 -9.93 -27.19
C ASP A 13 10.38 -11.14 -26.71
N GLN A 14 10.93 -12.00 -25.86
CA GLN A 14 10.21 -13.15 -25.28
C GLN A 14 9.52 -12.82 -23.94
N LEU A 15 9.65 -11.61 -23.43
CA LEU A 15 9.01 -11.15 -22.18
C LEU A 15 7.72 -10.34 -22.42
N SER A 16 7.16 -10.34 -23.64
CA SER A 16 5.81 -9.83 -23.84
C SER A 16 4.79 -10.83 -23.30
N VAL A 17 4.53 -10.74 -22.00
CA VAL A 17 3.30 -11.31 -21.41
C VAL A 17 2.15 -10.52 -22.02
N LYS A 18 1.54 -11.04 -23.08
CA LYS A 18 0.19 -10.62 -23.48
C LYS A 18 -0.72 -11.11 -22.35
N ALA A 19 -1.00 -10.24 -21.40
CA ALA A 19 -2.15 -10.43 -20.53
C ALA A 19 -3.38 -10.31 -21.43
N ASP A 20 -4.06 -11.40 -21.69
CA ASP A 20 -5.42 -11.35 -22.23
C ASP A 20 -6.25 -10.49 -21.26
N PRO A 21 -7.10 -9.57 -21.77
CA PRO A 21 -7.97 -8.80 -20.89
C PRO A 21 -8.83 -9.83 -20.12
N PRO A 22 -8.94 -9.69 -18.78
CA PRO A 22 -9.75 -10.60 -17.99
C PRO A 22 -11.17 -10.60 -18.54
N ALA A 23 -11.73 -11.79 -18.72
CA ALA A 23 -13.11 -11.98 -19.15
C ALA A 23 -14.03 -11.19 -18.19
N ALA A 24 -14.72 -10.21 -18.74
CA ALA A 24 -15.76 -9.48 -18.02
C ALA A 24 -16.86 -10.48 -17.66
N ASN A 25 -17.16 -10.65 -16.37
CA ASN A 25 -18.31 -11.30 -15.74
C ASN A 25 -17.97 -12.47 -14.78
N ALA A 26 -17.22 -12.16 -13.73
CA ALA A 26 -17.53 -12.72 -12.42
C ALA A 26 -17.84 -11.50 -11.52
N SER A 27 -18.97 -11.47 -10.84
CA SER A 27 -19.26 -10.50 -9.80
C SER A 27 -18.21 -10.72 -8.71
N THR A 28 -17.14 -9.94 -8.73
CA THR A 28 -16.11 -9.98 -7.69
C THR A 28 -16.82 -9.69 -6.37
N ASP A 29 -16.82 -10.63 -5.45
CA ASP A 29 -17.32 -10.39 -4.11
C ASP A 29 -16.43 -9.33 -3.45
N LEU A 30 -16.97 -8.12 -3.29
CA LEU A 30 -16.25 -6.98 -2.75
C LEU A 30 -16.20 -6.99 -1.22
N SER A 31 -16.94 -7.89 -0.56
CA SER A 31 -17.09 -7.90 0.91
C SER A 31 -15.78 -8.17 1.66
N GLY A 32 -14.83 -8.85 1.00
CA GLY A 32 -13.51 -9.15 1.54
C GLY A 32 -12.44 -8.09 1.21
N LEU A 33 -12.77 -7.07 0.39
CA LEU A 33 -11.84 -6.01 -0.01
C LEU A 33 -11.97 -4.82 0.94
N HIS A 34 -10.82 -4.29 1.35
CA HIS A 34 -10.77 -3.12 2.22
C HIS A 34 -9.65 -2.17 1.78
N VAL A 35 -9.88 -0.87 1.92
CA VAL A 35 -8.85 0.13 1.64
C VAL A 35 -8.59 1.00 2.86
N CYS A 36 -7.37 1.50 2.99
CA CYS A 36 -7.00 2.37 4.08
C CYS A 36 -6.03 3.47 3.64
N THR A 37 -5.97 4.52 4.43
CA THR A 37 -4.97 5.58 4.34
C THR A 37 -4.54 6.01 5.73
N ILE A 38 -3.41 6.73 5.81
CA ILE A 38 -2.87 7.31 7.04
C ILE A 38 -2.69 8.81 6.82
N ILE A 39 -3.20 9.60 7.73
CA ILE A 39 -3.09 11.07 7.70
C ILE A 39 -2.75 11.65 9.06
N ALA A 40 -2.17 12.85 9.06
CA ALA A 40 -2.33 13.80 10.14
C ALA A 40 -3.45 14.79 9.78
N ARG A 41 -3.96 15.55 10.75
CA ARG A 41 -5.11 16.46 10.57
C ARG A 41 -4.91 17.51 9.48
N ASN A 42 -3.68 17.94 9.23
CA ASN A 42 -3.36 18.85 8.13
C ASN A 42 -3.60 18.24 6.72
N TYR A 43 -3.79 16.91 6.61
CA TYR A 43 -4.10 16.19 5.37
C TYR A 43 -5.60 15.85 5.21
N LEU A 44 -6.48 16.34 6.07
CA LEU A 44 -7.93 16.09 6.02
C LEU A 44 -8.53 16.41 4.64
N ALA A 45 -8.13 17.52 4.01
CA ALA A 45 -8.63 17.90 2.69
C ALA A 45 -8.22 16.90 1.60
N HIS A 46 -7.01 16.37 1.66
CA HIS A 46 -6.50 15.34 0.74
C HIS A 46 -7.27 14.04 0.93
N ALA A 47 -7.45 13.58 2.17
CA ALA A 47 -8.21 12.37 2.46
C ALA A 47 -9.66 12.46 1.99
N LYS A 48 -10.30 13.64 2.07
CA LYS A 48 -11.64 13.87 1.51
C LYS A 48 -11.67 13.67 -0.01
N VAL A 49 -10.67 14.17 -0.73
CA VAL A 49 -10.55 13.99 -2.18
C VAL A 49 -10.28 12.52 -2.52
N LEU A 50 -9.37 11.87 -1.79
CA LEU A 50 -9.08 10.44 -1.94
C LEU A 50 -10.38 9.63 -1.83
N TRP A 51 -11.11 9.76 -0.71
CA TRP A 51 -12.29 8.96 -0.42
C TRP A 51 -13.46 9.26 -1.33
N SER A 52 -13.71 10.54 -1.66
CA SER A 52 -14.80 10.89 -2.58
C SER A 52 -14.56 10.30 -3.97
N SER A 53 -13.33 10.43 -4.50
CA SER A 53 -13.00 9.83 -5.80
C SER A 53 -12.96 8.31 -5.76
N PHE A 54 -12.50 7.69 -4.66
CA PHE A 54 -12.52 6.25 -4.53
C PHE A 54 -13.95 5.70 -4.53
N ALA A 55 -14.83 6.26 -3.70
CA ALA A 55 -16.22 5.82 -3.58
C ALA A 55 -17.03 5.98 -4.89
N GLU A 56 -16.70 6.98 -5.71
CA GLU A 56 -17.31 7.19 -7.01
C GLU A 56 -17.08 6.00 -7.96
N PHE A 57 -15.86 5.46 -7.98
CA PHE A 57 -15.49 4.41 -8.92
C PHE A 57 -15.50 2.99 -8.33
N ASN A 58 -15.52 2.85 -7.01
CA ASN A 58 -15.42 1.55 -6.32
C ASN A 58 -16.51 1.41 -5.24
N PRO A 59 -17.80 1.50 -5.61
CA PRO A 59 -18.89 1.42 -4.64
C PRO A 59 -18.91 0.05 -3.97
N GLY A 60 -19.19 0.02 -2.67
CA GLY A 60 -19.28 -1.21 -1.89
C GLY A 60 -17.99 -1.68 -1.23
N VAL A 61 -16.83 -1.10 -1.56
CA VAL A 61 -15.57 -1.37 -0.85
C VAL A 61 -15.49 -0.51 0.41
N THR A 62 -15.20 -1.13 1.54
CA THR A 62 -15.10 -0.44 2.83
C THR A 62 -13.76 0.28 3.00
N MET A 63 -13.76 1.36 3.82
CA MET A 63 -12.62 2.28 3.93
C MET A 63 -12.31 2.61 5.38
N THR A 64 -11.02 2.67 5.73
CA THR A 64 -10.52 3.10 7.06
C THR A 64 -9.45 4.19 6.90
N THR A 65 -9.55 5.22 7.72
CA THR A 65 -8.53 6.27 7.85
C THR A 65 -7.89 6.21 9.22
N LEU A 66 -6.57 6.00 9.28
CA LEU A 66 -5.78 6.20 10.50
C LEU A 66 -5.39 7.67 10.60
N VAL A 67 -5.74 8.31 11.71
CA VAL A 67 -5.39 9.71 11.99
C VAL A 67 -4.36 9.73 13.12
N VAL A 68 -3.10 10.06 12.80
CA VAL A 68 -1.97 9.92 13.73
C VAL A 68 -2.01 10.88 14.93
N ASP A 69 -2.68 12.02 14.78
CA ASP A 69 -2.91 13.08 15.77
C ASP A 69 -4.41 13.31 16.05
N GLY A 70 -5.25 12.36 15.64
CA GLY A 70 -6.70 12.40 15.86
C GLY A 70 -7.11 11.99 17.26
N ARG A 71 -8.33 12.36 17.63
CA ARG A 71 -9.00 11.93 18.87
C ARG A 71 -10.28 11.19 18.49
N PRO A 72 -10.72 10.19 19.28
CA PRO A 72 -11.89 9.37 18.95
C PRO A 72 -13.20 10.17 18.81
N ASP A 73 -13.31 11.32 19.47
CA ASP A 73 -14.49 12.20 19.50
C ASP A 73 -14.45 13.34 18.47
N ASP A 74 -13.45 13.36 17.60
CA ASP A 74 -13.29 14.42 16.59
C ASP A 74 -14.40 14.37 15.52
N ARG A 75 -15.36 15.28 15.60
CA ARG A 75 -16.49 15.37 14.66
C ARG A 75 -16.08 15.70 13.23
N GLU A 76 -14.97 16.40 13.05
CA GLU A 76 -14.42 16.73 11.73
C GLU A 76 -13.98 15.49 10.95
N LEU A 77 -13.71 14.40 11.66
CA LEU A 77 -13.26 13.14 11.08
C LEU A 77 -14.40 12.27 10.53
N ALA A 78 -15.66 12.58 10.87
CA ALA A 78 -16.84 11.79 10.49
C ALA A 78 -17.01 11.59 8.96
N HIS A 79 -16.37 12.42 8.14
CA HIS A 79 -16.43 12.32 6.67
C HIS A 79 -15.39 11.38 6.05
N LEU A 80 -14.53 10.76 6.87
CA LEU A 80 -13.43 9.91 6.42
C LEU A 80 -13.76 8.41 6.47
N GLY A 81 -15.04 8.07 6.55
CA GLY A 81 -15.48 6.69 6.79
C GLY A 81 -15.16 6.23 8.20
N ARG A 82 -14.71 4.97 8.36
CA ARG A 82 -14.21 4.48 9.64
C ARG A 82 -12.88 5.17 9.96
N VAL A 83 -12.80 5.78 11.15
CA VAL A 83 -11.58 6.40 11.66
C VAL A 83 -11.00 5.53 12.77
N VAL A 84 -9.69 5.35 12.74
CA VAL A 84 -8.91 4.73 13.81
C VAL A 84 -7.76 5.65 14.22
N ILE A 85 -7.27 5.47 15.43
CA ILE A 85 -6.12 6.19 15.98
C ILE A 85 -5.00 5.20 16.33
N PRO A 86 -3.73 5.63 16.47
CA PRO A 86 -2.61 4.73 16.73
C PRO A 86 -2.79 3.84 17.96
N GLU A 87 -3.48 4.32 18.99
CA GLU A 87 -3.76 3.61 20.24
C GLU A 87 -4.67 2.37 20.04
N GLU A 88 -5.43 2.32 18.94
CA GLU A 88 -6.34 1.22 18.60
C GLU A 88 -5.65 0.09 17.82
N LEU A 89 -4.41 0.29 17.36
CA LEU A 89 -3.68 -0.67 16.54
C LEU A 89 -3.07 -1.85 17.33
N GLY A 90 -3.23 -1.87 18.66
CA GLY A 90 -2.67 -2.91 19.52
C GLY A 90 -1.15 -2.81 19.69
N ILE A 91 -0.57 -1.64 19.48
CA ILE A 91 0.85 -1.36 19.75
C ILE A 91 1.02 -1.16 21.26
N ASP A 92 2.08 -1.73 21.83
CA ASP A 92 2.42 -1.45 23.23
C ASP A 92 2.56 0.05 23.49
N ALA A 93 1.99 0.55 24.58
CA ALA A 93 1.93 1.99 24.86
C ALA A 93 3.32 2.64 25.00
N ALA A 94 4.31 1.91 25.56
CA ALA A 94 5.67 2.41 25.68
C ALA A 94 6.35 2.48 24.30
N VAL A 95 6.14 1.46 23.46
CA VAL A 95 6.63 1.43 22.07
C VAL A 95 6.02 2.58 21.27
N LEU A 96 4.70 2.78 21.33
CA LEU A 96 4.03 3.86 20.61
C LEU A 96 4.53 5.23 21.08
N THR A 97 4.74 5.42 22.39
CA THR A 97 5.31 6.66 22.95
C THR A 97 6.73 6.89 22.42
N SER A 98 7.56 5.84 22.36
CA SER A 98 8.90 5.92 21.79
C SER A 98 8.85 6.32 20.31
N MET A 99 7.99 5.69 19.51
CA MET A 99 7.80 6.02 18.08
C MET A 99 7.39 7.49 17.90
N LYS A 100 6.41 7.97 18.69
CA LYS A 100 5.96 9.37 18.69
C LYS A 100 7.05 10.36 19.11
N THR A 101 8.08 9.92 19.82
CA THR A 101 9.21 10.76 20.26
C THR A 101 10.32 10.81 19.23
N ILE A 102 10.59 9.68 18.56
CA ILE A 102 11.71 9.52 17.62
C ILE A 102 11.33 10.04 16.24
N TYR A 103 10.13 9.69 15.77
CA TYR A 103 9.68 9.97 14.40
C TYR A 103 8.99 11.35 14.32
N ASN A 104 9.27 12.09 13.24
CA ASN A 104 8.41 13.20 12.87
C ASN A 104 7.06 12.66 12.31
N VAL A 105 6.10 13.55 12.06
CA VAL A 105 4.74 13.17 11.64
C VAL A 105 4.74 12.33 10.36
N MET A 106 5.58 12.64 9.38
CA MET A 106 5.69 11.91 8.12
C MET A 106 6.30 10.50 8.33
N GLU A 107 7.38 10.44 9.10
CA GLU A 107 8.04 9.19 9.45
C GLU A 107 7.11 8.29 10.28
N LEU A 108 6.40 8.86 11.27
CA LEU A 108 5.43 8.13 12.08
C LEU A 108 4.29 7.57 11.20
N SER A 109 3.75 8.39 10.29
CA SER A 109 2.71 7.93 9.36
C SER A 109 3.18 6.76 8.49
N THR A 110 4.44 6.81 8.05
CA THR A 110 5.04 5.71 7.27
C THR A 110 5.29 4.48 8.15
N ALA A 111 5.81 4.67 9.36
CA ALA A 111 6.10 3.59 10.30
C ALA A 111 4.83 2.86 10.78
N LEU A 112 3.68 3.53 10.81
CA LEU A 112 2.41 2.93 11.21
C LEU A 112 1.74 2.10 10.10
N LYS A 113 2.22 2.16 8.83
CA LYS A 113 1.63 1.38 7.71
C LYS A 113 1.52 -0.12 8.02
N PRO A 114 2.58 -0.85 8.41
CA PRO A 114 2.47 -2.29 8.68
C PRO A 114 1.55 -2.62 9.87
N PHE A 115 1.46 -1.74 10.86
CA PHE A 115 0.56 -1.94 12.01
C PHE A 115 -0.91 -1.80 11.59
N LEU A 116 -1.25 -0.77 10.80
CA LEU A 116 -2.60 -0.59 10.28
C LEU A 116 -3.01 -1.76 9.36
N LEU A 117 -2.15 -2.13 8.42
CA LEU A 117 -2.40 -3.26 7.52
C LEU A 117 -2.61 -4.56 8.31
N GLN A 118 -1.75 -4.86 9.30
CA GLN A 118 -1.87 -6.04 10.13
C GLN A 118 -3.15 -6.01 10.99
N HIS A 119 -3.53 -4.86 11.53
CA HIS A 119 -4.75 -4.67 12.29
C HIS A 119 -5.99 -5.02 11.44
N LEU A 120 -6.07 -4.49 10.23
CA LEU A 120 -7.19 -4.74 9.31
C LEU A 120 -7.23 -6.19 8.81
N VAL A 121 -6.08 -6.80 8.51
CA VAL A 121 -6.01 -8.24 8.16
C VAL A 121 -6.51 -9.11 9.32
N ARG A 122 -6.21 -8.76 10.58
CA ARG A 122 -6.73 -9.46 11.77
C ARG A 122 -8.25 -9.33 11.93
N GLU A 123 -8.85 -8.28 11.41
CA GLU A 123 -10.33 -8.11 11.39
C GLU A 123 -11.02 -9.02 10.38
N GLY A 124 -10.27 -9.74 9.55
CA GLY A 124 -10.79 -10.76 8.63
C GLY A 124 -10.96 -10.30 7.19
N TYR A 125 -10.46 -9.12 6.81
CA TYR A 125 -10.43 -8.73 5.41
C TYR A 125 -9.48 -9.63 4.62
N LEU A 126 -9.92 -10.04 3.43
CA LEU A 126 -9.15 -10.92 2.53
C LEU A 126 -8.04 -10.17 1.81
N SER A 127 -8.28 -8.89 1.50
CA SER A 127 -7.31 -7.98 0.92
C SER A 127 -7.45 -6.60 1.54
N VAL A 128 -6.34 -6.04 1.99
CA VAL A 128 -6.25 -4.68 2.53
C VAL A 128 -5.27 -3.89 1.67
N SER A 129 -5.73 -2.79 1.09
CA SER A 129 -4.93 -1.92 0.22
C SER A 129 -4.73 -0.54 0.84
N TYR A 130 -3.49 -0.13 0.97
CA TYR A 130 -3.12 1.21 1.41
C TYR A 130 -2.92 2.12 0.19
N PHE A 131 -3.42 3.34 0.30
CA PHE A 131 -3.16 4.43 -0.64
C PHE A 131 -2.68 5.67 0.11
N ASP A 132 -1.68 6.36 -0.43
CA ASP A 132 -1.27 7.66 0.10
C ASP A 132 -2.43 8.68 -0.03
N PRO A 133 -2.58 9.60 0.94
CA PRO A 133 -3.75 10.48 1.01
C PRO A 133 -3.84 11.52 -0.12
N ASP A 134 -2.78 11.75 -0.87
CA ASP A 134 -2.71 12.69 -2.00
C ASP A 134 -3.08 12.05 -3.35
N ILE A 135 -3.54 10.79 -3.34
CA ILE A 135 -4.02 10.09 -4.53
C ILE A 135 -5.47 10.50 -4.83
N ARG A 136 -5.79 10.65 -6.13
CA ARG A 136 -7.15 10.78 -6.66
C ARG A 136 -7.41 9.69 -7.69
N PHE A 137 -8.56 9.03 -7.57
CA PHE A 137 -9.01 8.01 -8.52
C PHE A 137 -9.73 8.63 -9.71
N PHE A 138 -9.53 8.05 -10.89
CA PHE A 138 -10.17 8.41 -12.16
C PHE A 138 -10.84 7.19 -12.81
N GLY A 139 -10.90 6.06 -12.12
CA GLY A 139 -11.50 4.83 -12.57
C GLY A 139 -11.49 3.74 -11.51
N PRO A 140 -12.14 2.59 -11.77
CA PRO A 140 -12.20 1.48 -10.83
C PRO A 140 -10.83 0.79 -10.68
N VAL A 141 -10.55 0.34 -9.44
CA VAL A 141 -9.32 -0.39 -9.08
C VAL A 141 -9.60 -1.73 -8.40
N THR A 142 -10.84 -2.20 -8.46
CA THR A 142 -11.28 -3.43 -7.78
C THR A 142 -10.46 -4.65 -8.15
N GLN A 143 -9.99 -4.76 -9.40
CA GLN A 143 -9.12 -5.86 -9.83
C GLN A 143 -7.79 -5.85 -9.08
N VAL A 144 -7.13 -4.68 -8.98
CA VAL A 144 -5.85 -4.53 -8.27
C VAL A 144 -6.02 -4.84 -6.77
N LEU A 145 -7.17 -4.45 -6.19
CA LEU A 145 -7.49 -4.77 -4.79
C LEU A 145 -7.66 -6.29 -4.60
N ALA A 146 -8.26 -6.98 -5.57
CA ALA A 146 -8.48 -8.43 -5.51
C ALA A 146 -7.20 -9.24 -5.76
N ASP A 147 -6.24 -8.72 -6.50
CA ASP A 147 -4.99 -9.42 -6.83
C ASP A 147 -4.20 -9.84 -5.59
N ALA A 148 -4.29 -9.07 -4.49
CA ALA A 148 -3.63 -9.39 -3.22
C ALA A 148 -4.21 -10.62 -2.52
N ILE A 149 -5.43 -11.04 -2.83
CA ILE A 149 -6.03 -12.26 -2.28
C ILE A 149 -5.23 -13.50 -2.73
N GLN A 150 -4.71 -13.47 -3.95
CA GLN A 150 -3.97 -14.59 -4.55
C GLN A 150 -2.45 -14.43 -4.44
N SER A 151 -1.97 -13.19 -4.48
CA SER A 151 -0.53 -12.88 -4.55
C SER A 151 0.09 -12.54 -3.20
N ASP A 152 -0.73 -12.46 -2.13
CA ASP A 152 -0.37 -12.03 -0.78
C ASP A 152 0.15 -10.59 -0.68
N ILE A 153 0.97 -10.13 -1.61
CA ILE A 153 1.52 -8.76 -1.63
C ILE A 153 1.51 -8.23 -3.06
N VAL A 154 0.94 -7.05 -3.26
CA VAL A 154 0.97 -6.30 -4.53
C VAL A 154 1.65 -4.95 -4.29
N LEU A 155 2.64 -4.66 -5.11
CA LEU A 155 3.48 -3.46 -4.98
C LEU A 155 3.59 -2.74 -6.33
N THR A 156 3.79 -1.41 -6.29
CA THR A 156 4.07 -0.61 -7.48
C THR A 156 5.57 -0.39 -7.60
N PRO A 157 6.25 -0.91 -8.63
CA PRO A 157 7.67 -0.61 -8.85
C PRO A 157 7.84 0.84 -9.35
N HIS A 158 8.96 1.49 -8.98
CA HIS A 158 9.31 2.80 -9.51
C HIS A 158 9.64 2.77 -11.01
N CYS A 159 10.14 1.64 -11.50
CA CYS A 159 10.49 1.45 -12.92
C CYS A 159 9.95 0.12 -13.41
N LEU A 160 9.21 0.14 -14.53
CA LEU A 160 8.70 -1.05 -15.21
C LEU A 160 9.69 -1.64 -16.22
N GLN A 161 10.75 -0.91 -16.55
CA GLN A 161 11.79 -1.30 -17.51
C GLN A 161 13.17 -1.01 -16.94
N ALA A 162 14.18 -1.64 -17.52
CA ALA A 162 15.56 -1.34 -17.17
C ALA A 162 15.86 0.16 -17.37
N VAL A 163 16.53 0.75 -16.39
CA VAL A 163 16.89 2.17 -16.44
C VAL A 163 17.90 2.40 -17.56
N PRO A 164 17.64 3.35 -18.51
CA PRO A 164 18.57 3.64 -19.59
C PRO A 164 19.91 4.15 -19.05
N ARG A 165 21.00 3.70 -19.67
CA ARG A 165 22.35 4.21 -19.36
C ARG A 165 22.70 5.45 -20.18
N ASP A 166 21.86 6.49 -20.06
CA ASP A 166 21.98 7.72 -20.83
C ASP A 166 22.58 8.91 -20.05
N GLY A 167 23.02 8.67 -18.82
CA GLY A 167 23.63 9.68 -17.94
C GLY A 167 22.64 10.67 -17.33
N ARG A 168 21.32 10.46 -17.51
CA ARG A 168 20.29 11.33 -16.94
C ARG A 168 19.93 10.94 -15.50
N ASN A 169 19.20 11.82 -14.81
CA ASN A 169 18.62 11.52 -13.51
C ASN A 169 17.55 10.45 -13.65
N LEU A 170 17.47 9.54 -12.78
CA LEU A 170 16.88 8.24 -12.67
C LEU A 170 17.87 7.19 -13.19
N ASN A 171 18.93 7.01 -12.44
CA ASN A 171 19.89 5.94 -12.68
C ASN A 171 19.71 4.81 -11.64
N GLU A 172 20.37 3.69 -11.85
CA GLU A 172 20.30 2.53 -10.95
C GLU A 172 20.67 2.90 -9.49
N GLN A 173 21.62 3.82 -9.30
CA GLN A 173 22.03 4.29 -7.97
C GLN A 173 20.90 5.06 -7.27
N SER A 174 20.15 5.89 -8.01
CA SER A 174 18.99 6.61 -7.46
C SER A 174 17.88 5.64 -7.02
N ILE A 175 17.62 4.60 -7.81
CA ILE A 175 16.64 3.57 -7.46
C ILE A 175 17.09 2.77 -6.24
N MET A 176 18.37 2.41 -6.15
CA MET A 176 18.92 1.73 -4.98
C MET A 176 18.84 2.57 -3.71
N ALA A 177 19.04 3.88 -3.82
CA ALA A 177 18.98 4.80 -2.69
C ALA A 177 17.54 5.10 -2.25
N ALA A 178 16.60 5.25 -3.20
CA ALA A 178 15.20 5.58 -2.94
C ALA A 178 14.31 4.35 -2.64
N GLY A 179 14.78 3.15 -2.99
CA GLY A 179 14.01 1.91 -2.97
C GLY A 179 13.42 1.54 -4.31
N MET A 180 13.15 0.25 -4.51
CA MET A 180 12.64 -0.28 -5.77
C MET A 180 11.14 -0.06 -5.95
N TYR A 181 10.39 0.12 -4.86
CA TYR A 181 8.93 0.19 -4.85
C TYR A 181 8.46 1.53 -4.30
N ASN A 182 7.39 2.04 -4.89
CA ASN A 182 6.67 3.22 -4.42
C ASN A 182 5.67 2.79 -3.33
N LEU A 183 5.85 3.28 -2.12
CA LEU A 183 4.97 2.97 -0.99
C LEU A 183 3.71 3.85 -0.91
N GLY A 184 3.41 4.64 -1.92
CA GLY A 184 2.11 5.31 -2.09
C GLY A 184 0.97 4.32 -2.33
N PHE A 185 1.32 3.08 -2.71
CA PHE A 185 0.40 1.97 -2.80
C PHE A 185 1.06 0.67 -2.33
N ILE A 186 0.34 -0.08 -1.51
CA ILE A 186 0.61 -1.49 -1.19
C ILE A 186 -0.71 -2.18 -0.92
N ALA A 187 -0.92 -3.37 -1.50
CA ALA A 187 -2.02 -4.25 -1.12
C ALA A 187 -1.46 -5.54 -0.51
N VAL A 188 -2.13 -6.01 0.54
CA VAL A 188 -1.76 -7.22 1.26
C VAL A 188 -2.95 -8.14 1.43
N GLY A 189 -2.72 -9.44 1.18
CA GLY A 189 -3.66 -10.50 1.50
C GLY A 189 -3.42 -11.07 2.90
N SER A 190 -4.28 -12.03 3.29
CA SER A 190 -4.18 -12.70 4.60
C SER A 190 -2.86 -13.48 4.78
N GLY A 191 -2.22 -13.95 3.69
CA GLY A 191 -0.93 -14.64 3.72
C GLY A 191 0.26 -13.72 4.00
N ALA A 192 0.11 -12.38 3.89
CA ALA A 192 1.18 -11.43 4.13
C ALA A 192 1.52 -11.20 5.62
N PHE A 193 0.85 -11.88 6.55
CA PHE A 193 0.99 -11.62 7.99
C PHE A 193 2.44 -11.69 8.50
N SER A 194 3.20 -12.69 8.05
CA SER A 194 4.62 -12.84 8.43
C SER A 194 5.48 -11.69 7.93
N PHE A 195 5.21 -11.22 6.70
CA PHE A 195 5.88 -10.04 6.14
C PHE A 195 5.56 -8.78 6.95
N LEU A 196 4.30 -8.56 7.30
CA LEU A 196 3.88 -7.40 8.09
C LEU A 196 4.51 -7.44 9.50
N SER A 197 4.60 -8.63 10.12
CA SER A 197 5.29 -8.80 11.41
C SER A 197 6.77 -8.49 11.30
N TRP A 198 7.43 -9.00 10.27
CA TRP A 198 8.84 -8.67 10.01
C TRP A 198 9.04 -7.16 9.76
N TRP A 199 8.14 -6.53 9.00
CA TRP A 199 8.26 -5.11 8.67
C TRP A 199 8.13 -4.23 9.92
N HIS A 200 7.11 -4.46 10.75
CA HIS A 200 6.94 -3.64 11.95
C HIS A 200 8.09 -3.79 12.95
N GLU A 201 8.68 -5.00 13.11
CA GLU A 201 9.85 -5.23 13.97
C GLU A 201 11.08 -4.39 13.59
N ARG A 202 11.14 -3.85 12.37
CA ARG A 202 12.23 -2.97 11.92
C ARG A 202 11.99 -1.50 12.25
N LEU A 203 10.81 -1.16 12.76
CA LEU A 203 10.35 0.21 12.97
C LEU A 203 10.19 0.58 14.46
N ILE A 204 10.51 -0.37 15.36
CA ILE A 204 10.40 -0.20 16.81
C ILE A 204 11.76 -0.34 17.50
#